data_d55c592f4ab4fda3a279ba6131cf6140
#
_entry.id   d55c592f4ab4fda3a279ba6131cf6140
#
_cell.length_a   1.000
_cell.length_b   1.000
_cell.length_c   1.000
_cell.angle_alpha   90.00
_cell.angle_beta   90.00
_cell.angle_gamma   90.00
#
_symmetry.space_group_name_H-M   'P 1'
#
loop_
_entity.id
_entity.type
_entity.pdbx_description
1 polymer ?
#
loop_
_entity_poly.entity_id
_entity_poly.type
_entity_poly.pdbx_seq_one_letter_code
_entity_poly.pdbx_strand_id
1 'polypeptide(L)'
;PGAAAYALTVSLAVPSLIDLGISVMSAHLFVVYFSTLSAITPPVAVASYAAAGIAEGNANRIGWKSCKIGIVSFILPFVFVLEPSMLTVLTEFSFKSIQCVITATVGTICLCGALEGWLLRRMDIVTRLMLGAGSFCLLLPGSMTDIIGVALIAAVVIFEIIQNKKDGPKAAAVVTETVRVETVDHIEIDDEVD
;
A
#
# COMPACT_ATOMS: atom_id res chain seq x y z
N PRO A 1 -14.54 17.43 5.97
CA PRO A 1 -14.80 16.41 7.01
C PRO A 1 -13.58 16.13 7.86
N GLY A 2 -12.36 15.94 7.28
CA GLY A 2 -11.15 15.62 8.04
C GLY A 2 -10.75 16.68 9.06
N ALA A 3 -10.78 17.97 8.71
CA ALA A 3 -10.48 19.06 9.62
C ALA A 3 -11.48 19.14 10.79
N ALA A 4 -12.77 18.93 10.53
CA ALA A 4 -13.78 18.90 11.57
C ALA A 4 -13.61 17.67 12.50
N ALA A 5 -13.34 16.51 11.93
CA ALA A 5 -13.05 15.29 12.70
C ALA A 5 -11.80 15.48 13.58
N TYR A 6 -10.74 16.10 13.03
CA TYR A 6 -9.55 16.45 13.79
C TYR A 6 -9.88 17.41 14.95
N ALA A 7 -10.59 18.50 14.69
CA ALA A 7 -10.94 19.48 15.70
C ALA A 7 -11.74 18.88 16.88
N LEU A 8 -12.60 17.91 16.59
CA LEU A 8 -13.38 17.20 17.63
C LEU A 8 -12.53 16.20 18.43
N THR A 9 -11.62 15.50 17.76
CA THR A 9 -10.83 14.43 18.39
C THR A 9 -9.56 14.93 19.06
N VAL A 10 -8.98 16.02 18.60
CA VAL A 10 -7.69 16.52 19.10
C VAL A 10 -7.70 16.83 20.59
N SER A 11 -8.78 17.42 21.10
CA SER A 11 -8.90 17.82 22.49
C SER A 11 -8.94 16.65 23.48
N LEU A 12 -9.37 15.48 23.03
CA LEU A 12 -9.47 14.29 23.88
C LEU A 12 -8.34 13.28 23.59
N ALA A 13 -8.07 13.00 22.32
CA ALA A 13 -7.13 11.97 21.95
C ALA A 13 -5.66 12.39 22.12
N VAL A 14 -5.30 13.62 21.77
CA VAL A 14 -3.91 14.09 21.87
C VAL A 14 -3.40 14.12 23.32
N PRO A 15 -4.11 14.72 24.30
CA PRO A 15 -3.67 14.65 25.68
C PRO A 15 -3.50 13.22 26.18
N SER A 16 -4.47 12.34 25.88
CA SER A 16 -4.40 10.93 26.29
C SER A 16 -3.18 10.21 25.72
N LEU A 17 -2.81 10.49 24.46
CA LEU A 17 -1.60 9.92 23.83
C LEU A 17 -0.33 10.47 24.46
N ILE A 18 -0.29 11.76 24.81
CA ILE A 18 0.85 12.39 25.50
C ILE A 18 1.02 11.79 26.90
N ASP A 19 -0.06 11.57 27.63
CA ASP A 19 -0.05 10.96 28.97
C ASP A 19 0.52 9.50 28.91
N LEU A 20 0.37 8.82 27.78
CA LEU A 20 1.00 7.52 27.50
C LEU A 20 2.49 7.62 27.11
N GLY A 21 3.08 8.83 27.11
CA GLY A 21 4.48 9.07 26.80
C GLY A 21 4.80 9.26 25.30
N ILE A 22 3.76 9.42 24.46
CA ILE A 22 3.94 9.66 23.03
C ILE A 22 4.33 11.13 22.82
N SER A 23 5.26 11.40 21.90
CA SER A 23 5.67 12.76 21.56
C SER A 23 4.50 13.59 21.04
N VAL A 24 4.49 14.88 21.35
CA VAL A 24 3.43 15.81 20.93
C VAL A 24 3.21 15.75 19.42
N MET A 25 4.30 15.76 18.63
CA MET A 25 4.25 15.72 17.17
C MET A 25 3.63 14.41 16.68
N SER A 26 4.06 13.26 17.23
CA SER A 26 3.50 11.96 16.86
C SER A 26 2.03 11.83 17.21
N ALA A 27 1.62 12.34 18.39
CA ALA A 27 0.23 12.33 18.85
C ALA A 27 -0.68 13.14 17.90
N HIS A 28 -0.26 14.34 17.53
CA HIS A 28 -1.01 15.18 16.59
C HIS A 28 -1.09 14.53 15.20
N LEU A 29 0.02 14.02 14.66
CA LEU A 29 0.03 13.34 13.37
C LEU A 29 -0.84 12.08 13.36
N PHE A 30 -0.80 11.30 14.45
CA PHE A 30 -1.68 10.15 14.63
C PHE A 30 -3.15 10.53 14.45
N VAL A 31 -3.60 11.56 15.18
CA VAL A 31 -4.99 12.02 15.10
C VAL A 31 -5.32 12.63 13.74
N VAL A 32 -4.41 13.38 13.11
CA VAL A 32 -4.59 13.95 11.75
C VAL A 32 -4.79 12.84 10.71
N TYR A 33 -3.95 11.80 10.73
CA TYR A 33 -4.05 10.68 9.80
C TYR A 33 -5.40 9.98 9.91
N PHE A 34 -5.81 9.57 11.13
CA PHE A 34 -7.10 8.88 11.32
C PHE A 34 -8.30 9.77 10.99
N SER A 35 -8.22 11.07 11.30
CA SER A 35 -9.26 12.04 10.92
C SER A 35 -9.41 12.15 9.39
N THR A 36 -8.30 12.15 8.67
CA THR A 36 -8.29 12.22 7.20
C THR A 36 -8.79 10.90 6.57
N LEU A 37 -8.36 9.76 7.11
CA LEU A 37 -8.76 8.43 6.64
C LEU A 37 -10.27 8.17 6.81
N SER A 38 -10.95 8.88 7.68
CA SER A 38 -12.41 8.82 7.81
C SER A 38 -13.14 9.11 6.51
N ALA A 39 -12.52 9.90 5.61
CA ALA A 39 -13.11 10.25 4.31
C ALA A 39 -13.17 9.07 3.32
N ILE A 40 -12.35 8.04 3.52
CA ILE A 40 -12.33 6.82 2.67
C ILE A 40 -12.87 5.59 3.41
N THR A 41 -13.12 5.71 4.72
CA THR A 41 -13.50 4.57 5.57
C THR A 41 -15.02 4.46 5.72
N PRO A 42 -15.66 3.36 5.27
CA PRO A 42 -17.07 3.12 5.54
C PRO A 42 -17.34 3.02 7.06
N PRO A 43 -18.52 3.48 7.53
CA PRO A 43 -19.67 3.96 6.79
C PRO A 43 -19.62 5.44 6.37
N VAL A 44 -18.67 6.24 6.85
CA VAL A 44 -18.60 7.69 6.54
C VAL A 44 -18.14 7.92 5.11
N ALA A 45 -16.97 7.48 4.72
CA ALA A 45 -16.39 7.34 3.37
C ALA A 45 -16.83 8.38 2.31
N VAL A 46 -16.92 9.67 2.69
CA VAL A 46 -17.51 10.73 1.84
C VAL A 46 -16.81 10.84 0.48
N ALA A 47 -15.47 10.74 0.45
CA ALA A 47 -14.71 10.79 -0.79
C ALA A 47 -14.99 9.56 -1.68
N SER A 48 -15.11 8.38 -1.07
CA SER A 48 -15.42 7.15 -1.81
C SER A 48 -16.83 7.16 -2.38
N TYR A 49 -17.78 7.77 -1.67
CA TYR A 49 -19.17 7.88 -2.13
C TYR A 49 -19.32 8.92 -3.25
N ALA A 50 -18.55 10.02 -3.18
CA ALA A 50 -18.46 10.96 -4.28
C ALA A 50 -17.89 10.30 -5.55
N ALA A 51 -16.82 9.52 -5.40
CA ALA A 51 -16.25 8.75 -6.51
C ALA A 51 -17.24 7.72 -7.08
N ALA A 52 -18.08 7.11 -6.23
CA ALA A 52 -19.12 6.18 -6.65
C ALA A 52 -20.19 6.86 -7.53
N GLY A 53 -20.53 8.11 -7.23
CA GLY A 53 -21.45 8.92 -8.04
C GLY A 53 -20.89 9.21 -9.45
N ILE A 54 -19.57 9.46 -9.55
CA ILE A 54 -18.91 9.71 -10.84
C ILE A 54 -18.79 8.40 -11.65
N ALA A 55 -18.47 7.29 -10.98
CA ALA A 55 -18.25 5.99 -11.60
C ALA A 55 -19.55 5.21 -11.85
N GLU A 56 -20.71 5.76 -11.48
CA GLU A 56 -22.04 5.10 -11.53
C GLU A 56 -22.01 3.69 -10.90
N GLY A 57 -21.21 3.53 -9.84
CA GLY A 57 -20.92 2.26 -9.22
C GLY A 57 -21.52 2.10 -7.81
N ASN A 58 -21.44 0.88 -7.26
CA ASN A 58 -21.89 0.62 -5.90
C ASN A 58 -20.99 1.29 -4.87
N ALA A 59 -21.53 2.25 -4.11
CA ALA A 59 -20.82 3.08 -3.15
C ALA A 59 -20.09 2.27 -2.07
N ASN A 60 -20.73 1.24 -1.50
CA ASN A 60 -20.11 0.39 -0.48
C ASN A 60 -18.92 -0.40 -1.04
N ARG A 61 -19.05 -0.94 -2.26
CA ARG A 61 -17.97 -1.67 -2.93
C ARG A 61 -16.77 -0.77 -3.20
N ILE A 62 -17.02 0.47 -3.61
CA ILE A 62 -15.96 1.46 -3.85
C ILE A 62 -15.32 1.88 -2.52
N GLY A 63 -16.10 2.11 -1.47
CA GLY A 63 -15.60 2.42 -0.14
C GLY A 63 -14.65 1.34 0.42
N TRP A 64 -15.03 0.07 0.36
CA TRP A 64 -14.18 -1.03 0.79
C TRP A 64 -12.92 -1.19 -0.07
N LYS A 65 -13.01 -0.94 -1.38
CA LYS A 65 -11.83 -0.91 -2.26
C LYS A 65 -10.89 0.25 -1.90
N SER A 66 -11.42 1.43 -1.61
CA SER A 66 -10.63 2.59 -1.17
C SER A 66 -9.90 2.30 0.14
N CYS A 67 -10.56 1.67 1.12
CA CYS A 67 -9.92 1.21 2.35
C CYS A 67 -8.79 0.21 2.08
N LYS A 68 -8.99 -0.74 1.18
CA LYS A 68 -7.97 -1.73 0.83
C LYS A 68 -6.74 -1.07 0.21
N ILE A 69 -6.92 -0.13 -0.70
CA ILE A 69 -5.83 0.63 -1.32
C ILE A 69 -5.13 1.51 -0.28
N GLY A 70 -5.89 2.16 0.60
CA GLY A 70 -5.39 3.05 1.64
C GLY A 70 -4.86 2.35 2.90
N ILE A 71 -4.78 1.00 2.95
CA ILE A 71 -4.51 0.27 4.19
C ILE A 71 -3.16 0.62 4.81
N VAL A 72 -2.16 0.93 4.00
CA VAL A 72 -0.84 1.36 4.47
C VAL A 72 -0.93 2.66 5.26
N SER A 73 -1.81 3.58 4.85
CA SER A 73 -2.04 4.84 5.56
C SER A 73 -2.62 4.66 6.97
N PHE A 74 -3.25 3.51 7.26
CA PHE A 74 -3.69 3.15 8.62
C PHE A 74 -2.53 2.65 9.48
N ILE A 75 -1.49 2.09 8.88
CA ILE A 75 -0.31 1.56 9.58
C ILE A 75 0.70 2.67 9.89
N LEU A 76 0.85 3.64 8.98
CA LEU A 76 1.85 4.70 9.07
C LEU A 76 1.81 5.51 10.38
N PRO A 77 0.63 5.90 10.92
CA PRO A 77 0.56 6.62 12.20
C PRO A 77 1.17 5.85 13.37
N PHE A 78 1.07 4.52 13.38
CA PHE A 78 1.71 3.69 14.41
C PHE A 78 3.23 3.70 14.27
N VAL A 79 3.76 3.75 13.04
CA VAL A 79 5.21 3.87 12.81
C VAL A 79 5.73 5.19 13.39
N PHE A 80 5.02 6.31 13.23
CA PHE A 80 5.39 7.60 13.83
C PHE A 80 5.39 7.59 15.35
N VAL A 81 4.51 6.79 15.95
CA VAL A 81 4.46 6.63 17.42
C VAL A 81 5.61 5.77 17.91
N LEU A 82 5.94 4.68 17.20
CA LEU A 82 6.97 3.73 17.59
C LEU A 82 8.38 4.25 17.31
N GLU A 83 8.58 5.04 16.25
CA GLU A 83 9.87 5.61 15.86
C GLU A 83 9.74 7.12 15.54
N PRO A 84 9.71 7.97 16.58
CA PRO A 84 9.62 9.42 16.41
C PRO A 84 10.79 10.04 15.64
N SER A 85 11.94 9.34 15.53
CA SER A 85 13.09 9.82 14.77
C SER A 85 12.80 9.96 13.27
N MET A 86 11.77 9.29 12.76
CA MET A 86 11.29 9.46 11.40
C MET A 86 10.74 10.88 11.15
N LEU A 87 10.17 11.52 12.18
CA LEU A 87 9.60 12.87 12.09
C LEU A 87 10.67 13.96 12.25
N THR A 88 11.77 13.65 12.88
CA THR A 88 12.88 14.61 13.10
C THR A 88 13.85 14.71 11.92
N VAL A 89 13.62 13.95 10.85
CA VAL A 89 14.46 13.96 9.65
C VAL A 89 14.59 15.36 9.02
N LEU A 90 13.58 16.20 9.18
CA LEU A 90 13.56 17.57 8.65
C LEU A 90 14.27 18.58 9.57
N THR A 91 14.45 18.26 10.84
CA THR A 91 15.06 19.14 11.86
C THR A 91 16.46 18.70 12.23
N GLU A 92 16.70 17.39 12.26
CA GLU A 92 18.00 16.81 12.62
C GLU A 92 18.35 15.75 11.57
N PHE A 93 19.30 16.07 10.68
CA PHE A 93 19.84 15.12 9.70
C PHE A 93 20.69 14.06 10.44
N SER A 94 20.02 13.02 10.93
CA SER A 94 20.70 11.84 11.48
C SER A 94 20.70 10.72 10.44
N PHE A 95 21.81 9.99 10.35
CA PHE A 95 21.89 8.80 9.49
C PHE A 95 20.77 7.79 9.80
N LYS A 96 20.41 7.63 11.09
CA LYS A 96 19.32 6.76 11.53
C LYS A 96 17.97 7.23 10.98
N SER A 97 17.70 8.53 10.97
CA SER A 97 16.43 9.07 10.46
C SER A 97 16.28 8.85 8.95
N ILE A 98 17.37 9.02 8.18
CA ILE A 98 17.37 8.74 6.73
C ILE A 98 17.15 7.25 6.47
N GLN A 99 17.82 6.38 7.21
CA GLN A 99 17.64 4.93 7.10
C GLN A 99 16.18 4.55 7.36
N CYS A 100 15.57 5.07 8.43
CA CYS A 100 14.18 4.79 8.80
C CYS A 100 13.19 5.23 7.70
N VAL A 101 13.39 6.38 7.06
CA VAL A 101 12.56 6.83 5.95
C VAL A 101 12.69 5.92 4.73
N ILE A 102 13.90 5.48 4.42
CA ILE A 102 14.13 4.57 3.29
C ILE A 102 13.48 3.21 3.55
N THR A 103 13.70 2.61 4.74
CA THR A 103 13.12 1.30 5.08
C THR A 103 11.60 1.36 5.14
N ALA A 104 11.01 2.43 5.71
CA ALA A 104 9.58 2.64 5.73
C ALA A 104 8.99 2.80 4.31
N THR A 105 9.68 3.53 3.42
CA THR A 105 9.24 3.71 2.03
C THR A 105 9.26 2.38 1.27
N VAL A 106 10.35 1.62 1.36
CA VAL A 106 10.46 0.30 0.73
C VAL A 106 9.43 -0.66 1.31
N GLY A 107 9.29 -0.70 2.64
CA GLY A 107 8.28 -1.52 3.33
C GLY A 107 6.86 -1.20 2.88
N THR A 108 6.54 0.09 2.72
CA THR A 108 5.24 0.55 2.22
C THR A 108 4.95 0.06 0.79
N ILE A 109 5.90 0.23 -0.12
CA ILE A 109 5.76 -0.20 -1.52
C ILE A 109 5.56 -1.72 -1.60
N CYS A 110 6.38 -2.47 -0.86
CA CYS A 110 6.29 -3.93 -0.84
C CYS A 110 4.98 -4.41 -0.19
N LEU A 111 4.50 -3.72 0.85
CA LEU A 111 3.22 -4.05 1.49
C LEU A 111 2.05 -3.81 0.53
N CYS A 112 2.04 -2.71 -0.22
CA CYS A 112 1.05 -2.47 -1.27
C CYS A 112 1.06 -3.59 -2.31
N GLY A 113 2.24 -4.00 -2.78
CA GLY A 113 2.40 -5.12 -3.72
C GLY A 113 1.88 -6.44 -3.15
N ALA A 114 2.15 -6.73 -1.88
CA ALA A 114 1.65 -7.92 -1.19
C ALA A 114 0.12 -7.91 -1.09
N LEU A 115 -0.50 -6.78 -0.78
CA LEU A 115 -1.95 -6.65 -0.64
C LEU A 115 -2.68 -6.75 -1.97
N GLU A 116 -2.12 -6.15 -3.01
CA GLU A 116 -2.68 -6.22 -4.36
C GLU A 116 -2.42 -7.59 -5.02
N GLY A 117 -1.38 -8.31 -4.57
CA GLY A 117 -0.98 -9.61 -5.10
C GLY A 117 -0.28 -9.49 -6.45
N TRP A 118 0.30 -8.32 -6.71
CA TRP A 118 1.00 -8.00 -7.95
C TRP A 118 2.23 -7.13 -7.67
N LEU A 119 3.40 -7.60 -8.07
CA LEU A 119 4.63 -6.81 -8.00
C LEU A 119 5.23 -6.71 -9.41
N LEU A 120 5.85 -7.78 -9.88
CA LEU A 120 6.36 -7.94 -11.25
C LEU A 120 5.43 -8.86 -12.08
N ARG A 121 4.71 -9.74 -11.39
CA ARG A 121 3.71 -10.67 -11.93
C ARG A 121 2.63 -10.92 -10.87
N ARG A 122 1.62 -11.74 -11.18
CA ARG A 122 0.69 -12.25 -10.16
C ARG A 122 1.45 -13.16 -9.20
N MET A 123 1.41 -12.81 -7.92
CA MET A 123 2.10 -13.56 -6.87
C MET A 123 1.24 -14.69 -6.34
N ASP A 124 1.88 -15.83 -6.05
CA ASP A 124 1.28 -16.92 -5.31
C ASP A 124 1.02 -16.50 -3.85
N ILE A 125 0.07 -17.17 -3.18
CA ILE A 125 -0.32 -16.85 -1.80
C ILE A 125 0.88 -16.90 -0.86
N VAL A 126 1.80 -17.86 -1.02
CA VAL A 126 2.99 -18.01 -0.19
C VAL A 126 3.95 -16.81 -0.36
N THR A 127 4.27 -16.47 -1.60
CA THR A 127 5.13 -15.32 -1.94
C THR A 127 4.54 -14.02 -1.42
N ARG A 128 3.24 -13.87 -1.53
CA ARG A 128 2.46 -12.74 -1.04
C ARG A 128 2.51 -12.60 0.47
N LEU A 129 2.37 -13.71 1.22
CA LEU A 129 2.49 -13.72 2.67
C LEU A 129 3.92 -13.42 3.13
N MET A 130 4.92 -13.96 2.47
CA MET A 130 6.33 -13.68 2.75
C MET A 130 6.68 -12.21 2.51
N LEU A 131 6.22 -11.64 1.39
CA LEU A 131 6.42 -10.22 1.08
C LEU A 131 5.71 -9.33 2.11
N GLY A 132 4.49 -9.68 2.50
CA GLY A 132 3.73 -8.97 3.53
C GLY A 132 4.43 -9.01 4.90
N ALA A 133 4.90 -10.17 5.33
CA ALA A 133 5.64 -10.33 6.59
C ALA A 133 6.96 -9.54 6.56
N GLY A 134 7.73 -9.62 5.48
CA GLY A 134 8.97 -8.84 5.31
C GLY A 134 8.72 -7.33 5.31
N SER A 135 7.66 -6.88 4.65
CA SER A 135 7.25 -5.46 4.63
C SER A 135 6.85 -4.98 6.02
N PHE A 136 6.10 -5.79 6.76
CA PHE A 136 5.70 -5.46 8.13
C PHE A 136 6.91 -5.39 9.07
N CYS A 137 7.90 -6.28 8.92
CA CYS A 137 9.15 -6.21 9.65
C CYS A 137 9.93 -4.90 9.37
N LEU A 138 9.92 -4.40 8.13
CA LEU A 138 10.56 -3.12 7.76
C LEU A 138 9.81 -1.89 8.29
N LEU A 139 8.52 -2.01 8.56
CA LEU A 139 7.73 -0.93 9.17
C LEU A 139 7.87 -0.88 10.68
N LEU A 140 8.27 -1.98 11.32
CA LEU A 140 8.56 -2.01 12.75
C LEU A 140 9.98 -1.49 13.00
N PRO A 141 10.16 -0.48 13.87
CA PRO A 141 11.46 0.08 14.15
C PRO A 141 12.36 -0.92 14.91
N GLY A 142 13.53 -1.22 14.32
CA GLY A 142 14.52 -2.08 14.96
C GLY A 142 15.58 -2.56 13.97
N SER A 143 16.85 -2.46 14.32
CA SER A 143 17.94 -2.89 13.42
C SER A 143 17.87 -4.37 13.05
N MET A 144 17.37 -5.22 13.96
CA MET A 144 17.17 -6.65 13.70
C MET A 144 15.97 -6.90 12.79
N THR A 145 14.87 -6.17 12.98
CA THR A 145 13.67 -6.26 12.15
C THR A 145 13.95 -5.75 10.74
N ASP A 146 14.76 -4.71 10.57
CA ASP A 146 15.21 -4.20 9.29
C ASP A 146 16.00 -5.25 8.49
N ILE A 147 16.96 -5.92 9.14
CA ILE A 147 17.78 -6.96 8.49
C ILE A 147 16.90 -8.13 8.04
N ILE A 148 16.00 -8.61 8.90
CA ILE A 148 15.08 -9.71 8.58
C ILE A 148 14.12 -9.29 7.45
N GLY A 149 13.58 -8.07 7.53
CA GLY A 149 12.66 -7.54 6.52
C GLY A 149 13.32 -7.41 5.15
N VAL A 150 14.53 -6.83 5.09
CA VAL A 150 15.31 -6.72 3.84
C VAL A 150 15.63 -8.10 3.28
N ALA A 151 16.06 -9.05 4.11
CA ALA A 151 16.40 -10.40 3.66
C ALA A 151 15.17 -11.12 3.07
N LEU A 152 14.01 -11.02 3.73
CA LEU A 152 12.77 -11.61 3.23
C LEU A 152 12.30 -10.97 1.91
N ILE A 153 12.31 -9.65 1.82
CA ILE A 153 11.92 -8.94 0.60
C ILE A 153 12.89 -9.25 -0.53
N ALA A 154 14.20 -9.25 -0.27
CA ALA A 154 15.20 -9.60 -1.27
C ALA A 154 15.01 -11.03 -1.80
N ALA A 155 14.76 -11.99 -0.90
CA ALA A 155 14.47 -13.38 -1.29
C ALA A 155 13.24 -13.47 -2.21
N VAL A 156 12.15 -12.78 -1.86
CA VAL A 156 10.92 -12.74 -2.66
C VAL A 156 11.16 -12.07 -4.01
N VAL A 157 11.82 -10.92 -4.05
CA VAL A 157 12.10 -10.19 -5.29
C VAL A 157 12.99 -11.00 -6.22
N ILE A 158 14.05 -11.63 -5.70
CA ILE A 158 14.92 -12.51 -6.47
C ILE A 158 14.13 -13.72 -7.04
N PHE A 159 13.29 -14.34 -6.21
CA PHE A 159 12.43 -15.44 -6.65
C PHE A 159 11.48 -15.01 -7.76
N GLU A 160 10.84 -13.85 -7.63
CA GLU A 160 9.94 -13.26 -8.63
C GLU A 160 10.67 -12.96 -9.96
N ILE A 161 11.88 -12.39 -9.89
CA ILE A 161 12.70 -12.09 -11.08
C ILE A 161 13.08 -13.40 -11.82
N ILE A 162 13.48 -14.44 -11.08
CA ILE A 162 13.86 -15.74 -11.66
C ILE A 162 12.64 -16.39 -12.33
N GLN A 163 11.50 -16.35 -11.70
CA GLN A 163 10.25 -16.89 -12.22
C GLN A 163 9.75 -16.08 -13.44
N ASN A 164 9.78 -14.76 -13.37
CA ASN A 164 9.38 -13.90 -14.47
C ASN A 164 10.26 -14.14 -15.72
N LYS A 165 11.55 -14.42 -15.52
CA LYS A 165 12.45 -14.75 -16.61
C LYS A 165 12.15 -16.12 -17.25
N LYS A 166 11.55 -17.05 -16.51
CA LYS A 166 11.09 -18.36 -17.01
C LYS A 166 9.75 -18.29 -17.73
N ASP A 167 8.84 -17.42 -17.26
CA ASP A 167 7.47 -17.30 -17.77
C ASP A 167 7.33 -16.22 -18.86
N GLY A 168 8.26 -15.28 -18.95
CA GLY A 168 8.28 -14.22 -19.96
C GLY A 168 8.16 -14.70 -21.42
N PRO A 169 8.84 -15.76 -21.84
CA PRO A 169 8.68 -16.30 -23.20
C PRO A 169 7.29 -16.90 -23.46
N LYS A 170 6.66 -17.48 -22.44
CA LYS A 170 5.33 -18.10 -22.54
C LYS A 170 4.21 -17.06 -22.62
N ALA A 171 4.29 -16.01 -21.85
CA ALA A 171 3.30 -14.92 -21.86
C ALA A 171 3.30 -14.19 -23.22
N ALA A 172 4.48 -13.93 -23.79
CA ALA A 172 4.61 -13.34 -25.11
C ALA A 172 4.04 -14.24 -26.21
N ALA A 173 4.26 -15.54 -26.12
CA ALA A 173 3.73 -16.53 -27.08
C ALA A 173 2.18 -16.59 -27.04
N VAL A 174 1.58 -16.60 -25.85
CA VAL A 174 0.13 -16.61 -25.68
C VAL A 174 -0.52 -15.34 -26.23
N VAL A 175 0.06 -14.15 -25.95
CA VAL A 175 -0.45 -12.89 -26.51
C VAL A 175 -0.36 -12.87 -28.02
N THR A 176 0.73 -13.36 -28.60
CA THR A 176 0.91 -13.44 -30.06
C THR A 176 -0.10 -14.38 -30.69
N GLU A 177 -0.41 -15.51 -30.05
CA GLU A 177 -1.37 -16.48 -30.53
C GLU A 177 -2.81 -15.96 -30.44
N THR A 178 -3.16 -15.26 -29.34
CA THR A 178 -4.49 -14.64 -29.18
C THR A 178 -4.74 -13.54 -30.22
N VAL A 179 -3.75 -12.67 -30.47
CA VAL A 179 -3.84 -11.63 -31.49
C VAL A 179 -3.94 -12.24 -32.88
N ARG A 180 -3.26 -13.38 -33.15
CA ARG A 180 -3.33 -14.07 -34.42
C ARG A 180 -4.71 -14.68 -34.69
N VAL A 181 -5.32 -15.27 -33.65
CA VAL A 181 -6.68 -15.85 -33.77
C VAL A 181 -7.68 -14.75 -34.05
N GLU A 182 -7.62 -13.63 -33.33
CA GLU A 182 -8.54 -12.50 -33.51
C GLU A 182 -8.42 -11.82 -34.88
N THR A 183 -7.19 -11.80 -35.46
CA THR A 183 -6.97 -11.28 -36.82
C THR A 183 -7.49 -12.22 -37.91
N VAL A 184 -7.43 -13.53 -37.69
CA VAL A 184 -7.95 -14.52 -38.65
C VAL A 184 -9.48 -14.49 -38.68
N ASP A 185 -10.12 -14.43 -37.52
CA ASP A 185 -11.60 -14.33 -37.42
C ASP A 185 -12.15 -13.06 -38.09
N HIS A 186 -11.42 -11.94 -38.01
CA HIS A 186 -11.81 -10.69 -38.70
C HIS A 186 -11.66 -10.77 -40.23
N ILE A 187 -10.67 -11.50 -40.72
CA ILE A 187 -10.44 -11.66 -42.17
C ILE A 187 -11.49 -12.60 -42.78
N GLU A 188 -11.89 -13.67 -42.07
CA GLU A 188 -12.92 -14.62 -42.56
C GLU A 188 -14.32 -13.97 -42.63
N ILE A 189 -14.63 -13.00 -41.75
CA ILE A 189 -15.92 -12.31 -41.76
C ILE A 189 -16.04 -11.32 -42.94
N ASP A 190 -14.94 -10.69 -43.33
CA ASP A 190 -14.90 -9.72 -44.44
C ASP A 190 -15.00 -10.43 -45.83
N ASP A 191 -14.59 -11.69 -45.93
CA ASP A 191 -14.69 -12.47 -47.17
C ASP A 191 -16.07 -13.10 -47.41
N GLU A 192 -16.98 -13.11 -46.40
CA GLU A 192 -18.34 -13.64 -46.53
C GLU A 192 -19.37 -12.55 -46.87
N VAL A 193 -18.98 -11.25 -46.96
CA VAL A 193 -19.88 -10.11 -47.19
C VAL A 193 -19.80 -9.53 -48.63
N ASP A 194 -18.95 -10.07 -49.51
CA ASP A 194 -18.90 -9.76 -50.94
C ASP A 194 -19.56 -10.89 -51.78
#